data_7c0d90fa122e7d5b82c08af4cb10eb54
#
_entry.id   7c0d90fa122e7d5b82c08af4cb10eb54
#
_cell.length_a   1.000
_cell.length_b   1.000
_cell.length_c   1.000
_cell.angle_alpha   90.00
_cell.angle_beta   90.00
_cell.angle_gamma   90.00
#
_symmetry.space_group_name_H-M   'P 1'
#
loop_
_entity.id
_entity.type
_entity.pdbx_description
1 polymer ?
#
loop_
_entity_poly.entity_id
_entity_poly.type
_entity_poly.pdbx_seq_one_letter_code
_entity_poly.pdbx_strand_id
1 'polypeptide(L)'
;MPFNLALGLLVGSVCLQYLLQLARHASPEQRRRIKLVAGLRGLTAAMVLGSLLFPAHIGQWVALGGFGLGWILPTFVSHKQPAVNFPHLLERLNGLVIIFFGETVIDIAPYFHVAKFEIGALPVIVILFAMFTVYVMQFSYFIDEHKAQNSGALPSYSHYAVLIGIALTTVALAWLHQNSTATAESVRMLWLGLGVFYLGVAANTPYNKPEHRRPQRLWIFQTTLFVIGAGLAAVLPPQPLVILTTTALMTAAIAMATVYFERRTRQLSQTN
;
A
#
# COMPACT_ATOMS: atom_id res chain seq x y z
N MET A 1 -12.17 19.44 -9.34
CA MET A 1 -13.60 19.52 -8.89
C MET A 1 -14.34 18.18 -8.91
N PRO A 2 -14.44 17.40 -10.00
CA PRO A 2 -15.19 16.11 -9.99
C PRO A 2 -14.66 15.12 -8.94
N PHE A 3 -13.34 15.05 -8.74
CA PHE A 3 -12.70 14.18 -7.75
C PHE A 3 -13.15 14.49 -6.32
N ASN A 4 -13.14 15.77 -5.90
CA ASN A 4 -13.58 16.15 -4.55
C ASN A 4 -15.06 15.87 -4.34
N LEU A 5 -15.90 16.04 -5.37
CA LEU A 5 -17.30 15.67 -5.31
C LEU A 5 -17.48 14.16 -5.07
N ALA A 6 -16.83 13.34 -5.89
CA ALA A 6 -16.88 11.87 -5.77
C ALA A 6 -16.38 11.40 -4.41
N LEU A 7 -15.23 11.94 -3.95
CA LEU A 7 -14.65 11.62 -2.65
C LEU A 7 -15.58 12.03 -1.50
N GLY A 8 -16.16 13.22 -1.56
CA GLY A 8 -17.09 13.71 -0.54
C GLY A 8 -18.36 12.87 -0.46
N LEU A 9 -18.92 12.47 -1.61
CA LEU A 9 -20.06 11.55 -1.67
C LEU A 9 -19.73 10.17 -1.13
N LEU A 10 -18.56 9.64 -1.46
CA LEU A 10 -18.07 8.35 -0.93
C LEU A 10 -17.97 8.39 0.60
N VAL A 11 -17.29 9.41 1.16
CA VAL A 11 -17.16 9.55 2.63
C VAL A 11 -18.50 9.80 3.28
N GLY A 12 -19.39 10.57 2.63
CA GLY A 12 -20.76 10.80 3.07
C GLY A 12 -21.59 9.51 3.12
N SER A 13 -21.43 8.63 2.13
CA SER A 13 -22.11 7.32 2.14
C SER A 13 -21.65 6.45 3.31
N VAL A 14 -20.35 6.47 3.64
CA VAL A 14 -19.83 5.79 4.84
C VAL A 14 -20.41 6.39 6.12
N CYS A 15 -20.50 7.72 6.22
CA CYS A 15 -21.15 8.38 7.34
C CYS A 15 -22.61 7.91 7.49
N LEU A 16 -23.37 7.86 6.39
CA LEU A 16 -24.75 7.38 6.38
C LEU A 16 -24.86 5.93 6.86
N GLN A 17 -23.94 5.04 6.45
CA GLN A 17 -23.90 3.65 6.93
C GLN A 17 -23.74 3.57 8.45
N TYR A 18 -22.85 4.38 9.04
CA TYR A 18 -22.72 4.46 10.50
C TYR A 18 -23.97 5.01 11.17
N LEU A 19 -24.63 6.01 10.60
CA LEU A 19 -25.89 6.55 11.11
C LEU A 19 -27.03 5.50 11.06
N LEU A 20 -27.12 4.73 9.99
CA LEU A 20 -28.07 3.61 9.87
C LEU A 20 -27.82 2.51 10.92
N GLN A 21 -26.56 2.28 11.31
CA GLN A 21 -26.25 1.34 12.39
C GLN A 21 -26.77 1.83 13.75
N LEU A 22 -26.91 3.14 13.98
CA LEU A 22 -27.51 3.68 15.21
C LEU A 22 -28.99 3.29 15.37
N ALA A 23 -29.70 3.05 14.26
CA ALA A 23 -31.09 2.60 14.27
C ALA A 23 -31.23 1.12 14.66
N ARG A 24 -30.16 0.33 14.58
CA ARG A 24 -30.13 -1.06 15.01
C ARG A 24 -29.82 -1.14 16.52
N HIS A 25 -30.24 -2.23 17.17
CA HIS A 25 -30.06 -2.41 18.61
C HIS A 25 -28.58 -2.47 19.00
N ALA A 26 -28.01 -1.33 19.38
CA ALA A 26 -26.64 -1.19 19.87
C ALA A 26 -26.63 -0.87 21.38
N SER A 27 -25.67 -1.42 22.11
CA SER A 27 -25.44 -1.07 23.52
C SER A 27 -25.10 0.42 23.65
N PRO A 28 -25.30 1.04 24.86
CA PRO A 28 -24.98 2.46 25.06
C PRO A 28 -23.54 2.83 24.69
N GLU A 29 -22.60 1.93 24.96
CA GLU A 29 -21.18 2.11 24.64
C GLU A 29 -20.92 2.06 23.13
N GLN A 30 -21.55 1.12 22.43
CA GLN A 30 -21.51 1.02 20.98
C GLN A 30 -22.14 2.25 20.31
N ARG A 31 -23.28 2.75 20.84
CA ARG A 31 -23.93 3.98 20.33
C ARG A 31 -23.03 5.21 20.43
N ARG A 32 -22.35 5.39 21.58
CA ARG A 32 -21.41 6.52 21.75
C ARG A 32 -20.30 6.47 20.71
N ARG A 33 -19.75 5.29 20.47
CA ARG A 33 -18.68 5.06 19.51
C ARG A 33 -19.15 5.30 18.07
N ILE A 34 -20.31 4.75 17.68
CA ILE A 34 -20.88 4.94 16.34
C ILE A 34 -21.13 6.43 16.09
N LYS A 35 -21.71 7.16 17.05
CA LYS A 35 -21.92 8.62 16.93
C LYS A 35 -20.60 9.37 16.70
N LEU A 36 -19.57 9.00 17.39
CA LEU A 36 -18.25 9.64 17.28
C LEU A 36 -17.61 9.39 15.91
N VAL A 37 -17.62 8.13 15.43
CA VAL A 37 -17.10 7.79 14.10
C VAL A 37 -17.95 8.43 13.00
N ALA A 38 -19.29 8.40 13.12
CA ALA A 38 -20.19 9.05 12.19
C ALA A 38 -19.94 10.56 12.13
N GLY A 39 -19.77 11.21 13.30
CA GLY A 39 -19.45 12.65 13.38
C GLY A 39 -18.14 13.00 12.69
N LEU A 40 -17.07 12.20 12.91
CA LEU A 40 -15.78 12.40 12.24
C LEU A 40 -15.90 12.22 10.72
N ARG A 41 -16.61 11.18 10.27
CA ARG A 41 -16.85 10.95 8.83
C ARG A 41 -17.73 12.04 8.22
N GLY A 42 -18.75 12.50 8.95
CA GLY A 42 -19.59 13.63 8.54
C GLY A 42 -18.79 14.93 8.40
N LEU A 43 -17.92 15.23 9.37
CA LEU A 43 -17.00 16.38 9.30
C LEU A 43 -16.08 16.30 8.08
N THR A 44 -15.44 15.12 7.87
CA THR A 44 -14.60 14.89 6.69
C THR A 44 -15.38 15.12 5.39
N ALA A 45 -16.57 14.54 5.26
CA ALA A 45 -17.43 14.72 4.09
C ALA A 45 -17.80 16.20 3.89
N ALA A 46 -18.16 16.91 4.97
CA ALA A 46 -18.49 18.33 4.92
C ALA A 46 -17.30 19.19 4.49
N MET A 47 -16.08 18.91 4.97
CA MET A 47 -14.87 19.63 4.54
C MET A 47 -14.53 19.35 3.08
N VAL A 48 -14.59 18.09 2.64
CA VAL A 48 -14.29 17.71 1.25
C VAL A 48 -15.34 18.30 0.29
N LEU A 49 -16.62 18.23 0.61
CA LEU A 49 -17.67 18.86 -0.21
C LEU A 49 -17.61 20.40 -0.13
N GLY A 50 -17.38 20.95 1.06
CA GLY A 50 -17.19 22.39 1.27
C GLY A 50 -16.00 22.96 0.50
N SER A 51 -14.97 22.14 0.22
CA SER A 51 -13.83 22.54 -0.61
C SER A 51 -14.22 22.99 -2.01
N LEU A 52 -15.39 22.55 -2.50
CA LEU A 52 -15.93 22.93 -3.82
C LEU A 52 -16.39 24.40 -3.86
N LEU A 53 -16.62 25.03 -2.70
CA LEU A 53 -17.03 26.43 -2.60
C LEU A 53 -15.85 27.41 -2.68
N PHE A 54 -14.62 26.90 -2.66
CA PHE A 54 -13.39 27.70 -2.71
C PHE A 54 -12.72 27.63 -4.08
N PRO A 55 -11.91 28.63 -4.45
CA PRO A 55 -11.03 28.54 -5.60
C PRO A 55 -10.13 27.29 -5.53
N ALA A 56 -9.78 26.71 -6.69
CA ALA A 56 -9.11 25.39 -6.78
C ALA A 56 -7.87 25.26 -5.90
N HIS A 57 -7.04 26.30 -5.81
CA HIS A 57 -5.80 26.31 -5.01
C HIS A 57 -6.06 26.27 -3.50
N ILE A 58 -7.17 26.87 -3.01
CA ILE A 58 -7.56 26.80 -1.59
C ILE A 58 -8.35 25.51 -1.34
N GLY A 59 -9.28 25.17 -2.24
CA GLY A 59 -10.15 24.00 -2.13
C GLY A 59 -9.35 22.69 -2.01
N GLN A 60 -8.22 22.56 -2.70
CA GLN A 60 -7.33 21.39 -2.58
C GLN A 60 -6.82 21.22 -1.15
N TRP A 61 -6.36 22.29 -0.51
CA TRP A 61 -5.84 22.22 0.87
C TRP A 61 -6.96 21.94 1.89
N VAL A 62 -8.16 22.50 1.68
CA VAL A 62 -9.32 22.21 2.52
C VAL A 62 -9.73 20.74 2.40
N ALA A 63 -9.76 20.20 1.18
CA ALA A 63 -10.06 18.78 0.94
C ALA A 63 -9.01 17.86 1.56
N LEU A 64 -7.71 18.14 1.36
CA LEU A 64 -6.60 17.39 1.96
C LEU A 64 -6.64 17.44 3.48
N GLY A 65 -6.88 18.62 4.06
CA GLY A 65 -7.00 18.82 5.50
C GLY A 65 -8.18 18.01 6.08
N GLY A 66 -9.35 18.07 5.43
CA GLY A 66 -10.53 17.31 5.82
C GLY A 66 -10.31 15.80 5.76
N PHE A 67 -9.69 15.33 4.68
CA PHE A 67 -9.35 13.92 4.52
C PHE A 67 -8.31 13.46 5.56
N GLY A 68 -7.24 14.23 5.75
CA GLY A 68 -6.20 13.94 6.74
C GLY A 68 -6.73 13.90 8.16
N LEU A 69 -7.57 14.85 8.55
CA LEU A 69 -8.24 14.84 9.85
C LEU A 69 -9.13 13.60 10.02
N GLY A 70 -9.95 13.29 9.03
CA GLY A 70 -10.81 12.10 9.07
C GLY A 70 -10.04 10.78 9.11
N TRP A 71 -8.77 10.79 8.72
CA TRP A 71 -7.89 9.63 8.75
C TRP A 71 -7.13 9.53 10.07
N ILE A 72 -6.61 10.63 10.59
CA ILE A 72 -5.75 10.67 11.77
C ILE A 72 -6.57 10.68 13.07
N LEU A 73 -7.65 11.46 13.15
CA LEU A 73 -8.44 11.60 14.38
C LEU A 73 -8.98 10.28 14.96
N PRO A 74 -9.47 9.32 14.16
CA PRO A 74 -9.95 8.05 14.71
C PRO A 74 -8.88 7.25 15.47
N THR A 75 -7.59 7.44 15.15
CA THR A 75 -6.50 6.75 15.84
C THR A 75 -6.33 7.20 17.28
N PHE A 76 -6.59 8.48 17.55
CA PHE A 76 -6.47 9.05 18.91
C PHE A 76 -7.71 8.84 19.77
N VAL A 77 -8.86 8.66 19.15
CA VAL A 77 -10.13 8.55 19.86
C VAL A 77 -10.47 7.12 20.28
N SER A 78 -9.86 6.13 19.65
CA SER A 78 -10.20 4.72 19.84
C SER A 78 -9.18 3.98 20.71
N HIS A 79 -9.12 4.29 22.02
CA HIS A 79 -8.22 3.59 22.95
C HIS A 79 -8.59 2.12 23.24
N LYS A 80 -9.83 1.71 22.98
CA LYS A 80 -10.29 0.31 23.11
C LYS A 80 -11.01 -0.11 21.85
N GLN A 81 -10.26 -0.60 20.87
CA GLN A 81 -10.89 -1.22 19.71
C GLN A 81 -11.39 -2.62 20.08
N PRO A 82 -12.63 -3.02 19.68
CA PRO A 82 -13.05 -4.39 19.84
C PRO A 82 -12.11 -5.30 19.04
N ALA A 83 -11.95 -6.53 19.53
CA ALA A 83 -11.27 -7.55 18.77
C ALA A 83 -11.89 -7.66 17.36
N VAL A 84 -11.09 -7.45 16.36
CA VAL A 84 -11.50 -7.57 14.95
C VAL A 84 -11.33 -9.04 14.57
N ASN A 85 -12.21 -9.56 13.73
CA ASN A 85 -11.98 -10.84 13.07
C ASN A 85 -10.75 -10.66 12.16
N PHE A 86 -9.57 -10.96 12.71
CA PHE A 86 -8.29 -10.66 12.09
C PHE A 86 -8.07 -11.41 10.76
N PRO A 87 -8.41 -12.73 10.65
CA PRO A 87 -8.36 -13.42 9.37
C PRO A 87 -9.19 -12.74 8.28
N HIS A 88 -10.42 -12.36 8.63
CA HIS A 88 -11.32 -11.69 7.68
C HIS A 88 -10.85 -10.29 7.29
N LEU A 89 -10.20 -9.56 8.20
CA LEU A 89 -9.55 -8.29 7.89
C LEU A 89 -8.42 -8.49 6.88
N LEU A 90 -7.53 -9.46 7.11
CA LEU A 90 -6.42 -9.77 6.20
C LEU A 90 -6.92 -10.18 4.81
N GLU A 91 -7.96 -11.01 4.73
CA GLU A 91 -8.59 -11.40 3.47
C GLU A 91 -9.05 -10.18 2.67
N ARG A 92 -9.72 -9.22 3.31
CA ARG A 92 -10.19 -7.98 2.66
C ARG A 92 -9.03 -7.08 2.22
N LEU A 93 -7.99 -6.95 3.05
CA LEU A 93 -6.81 -6.18 2.71
C LEU A 93 -6.04 -6.81 1.54
N ASN A 94 -5.92 -8.13 1.53
CA ASN A 94 -5.33 -8.87 0.41
C ASN A 94 -6.13 -8.66 -0.88
N GLY A 95 -7.47 -8.76 -0.82
CA GLY A 95 -8.33 -8.48 -1.96
C GLY A 95 -8.16 -7.06 -2.50
N LEU A 96 -8.04 -6.06 -1.62
CA LEU A 96 -7.81 -4.68 -2.02
C LEU A 96 -6.47 -4.51 -2.75
N VAL A 97 -5.40 -5.12 -2.26
CA VAL A 97 -4.07 -5.04 -2.88
C VAL A 97 -4.05 -5.77 -4.24
N ILE A 98 -4.75 -6.90 -4.37
CA ILE A 98 -4.90 -7.60 -5.66
C ILE A 98 -5.58 -6.71 -6.69
N ILE A 99 -6.65 -5.98 -6.30
CA ILE A 99 -7.34 -5.01 -7.18
C ILE A 99 -6.36 -3.91 -7.61
N PHE A 100 -5.58 -3.35 -6.69
CA PHE A 100 -4.58 -2.31 -7.01
C PHE A 100 -3.48 -2.81 -7.95
N PHE A 101 -2.98 -4.03 -7.77
CA PHE A 101 -2.06 -4.62 -8.75
C PHE A 101 -2.72 -4.86 -10.11
N GLY A 102 -4.00 -5.25 -10.12
CA GLY A 102 -4.78 -5.37 -11.35
C GLY A 102 -4.90 -4.04 -12.10
N GLU A 103 -5.18 -2.94 -11.40
CA GLU A 103 -5.18 -1.58 -11.96
C GLU A 103 -3.80 -1.22 -12.53
N THR A 104 -2.72 -1.48 -11.77
CA THR A 104 -1.36 -1.26 -12.24
C THR A 104 -1.07 -2.01 -13.54
N VAL A 105 -1.53 -3.25 -13.68
CA VAL A 105 -1.37 -4.04 -14.92
C VAL A 105 -2.06 -3.36 -16.10
N ILE A 106 -3.24 -2.77 -15.89
CA ILE A 106 -3.95 -2.00 -16.93
C ILE A 106 -3.17 -0.75 -17.29
N ASP A 107 -2.67 -0.01 -16.31
CA ASP A 107 -1.93 1.24 -16.52
C ASP A 107 -0.59 1.03 -17.26
N ILE A 108 0.05 -0.14 -17.07
CA ILE A 108 1.28 -0.49 -17.79
C ILE A 108 1.02 -1.18 -19.13
N ALA A 109 -0.23 -1.46 -19.50
CA ALA A 109 -0.56 -2.11 -20.77
C ALA A 109 0.08 -1.40 -22.01
N PRO A 110 0.27 -0.06 -22.04
CA PRO A 110 0.98 0.61 -23.13
C PRO A 110 2.42 0.15 -23.38
N TYR A 111 3.08 -0.49 -22.39
CA TYR A 111 4.38 -1.11 -22.59
C TYR A 111 4.33 -2.35 -23.51
N PHE A 112 3.13 -2.92 -23.71
CA PHE A 112 2.95 -4.17 -24.44
C PHE A 112 2.21 -3.91 -25.75
N HIS A 113 2.97 -3.72 -26.83
CA HIS A 113 2.38 -3.58 -28.16
C HIS A 113 2.06 -4.97 -28.73
N VAL A 114 0.79 -5.21 -29.07
CA VAL A 114 0.31 -6.50 -29.61
C VAL A 114 1.05 -6.91 -30.89
N ALA A 115 1.52 -5.92 -31.68
CA ALA A 115 2.19 -6.16 -32.97
C ALA A 115 3.71 -6.42 -32.82
N LYS A 116 4.35 -5.99 -31.73
CA LYS A 116 5.79 -6.13 -31.51
C LYS A 116 6.03 -6.31 -30.02
N PHE A 117 6.40 -7.52 -29.60
CA PHE A 117 6.88 -7.72 -28.24
C PHE A 117 8.24 -7.04 -28.07
N GLU A 118 8.26 -5.97 -27.30
CA GLU A 118 9.50 -5.28 -26.96
C GLU A 118 10.10 -5.89 -25.69
N ILE A 119 11.33 -6.39 -25.81
CA ILE A 119 12.09 -6.94 -24.67
C ILE A 119 12.19 -5.91 -23.52
N GLY A 120 12.13 -4.61 -23.85
CA GLY A 120 12.09 -3.50 -22.89
C GLY A 120 10.90 -3.52 -21.90
N ALA A 121 9.83 -4.25 -22.21
CA ALA A 121 8.70 -4.40 -21.30
C ALA A 121 8.93 -5.44 -20.19
N LEU A 122 9.85 -6.39 -20.37
CA LEU A 122 10.15 -7.43 -19.39
C LEU A 122 10.54 -6.90 -18.00
N PRO A 123 11.42 -5.89 -17.86
CA PRO A 123 11.76 -5.33 -16.56
C PRO A 123 10.54 -4.85 -15.77
N VAL A 124 9.54 -4.28 -16.43
CA VAL A 124 8.33 -3.77 -15.79
C VAL A 124 7.52 -4.92 -15.17
N ILE A 125 7.35 -6.01 -15.91
CA ILE A 125 6.68 -7.23 -15.40
C ILE A 125 7.44 -7.78 -14.20
N VAL A 126 8.78 -7.85 -14.28
CA VAL A 126 9.62 -8.37 -13.21
C VAL A 126 9.48 -7.52 -11.94
N ILE A 127 9.47 -6.19 -12.05
CA ILE A 127 9.27 -5.28 -10.91
C ILE A 127 7.94 -5.58 -10.23
N LEU A 128 6.84 -5.61 -10.99
CA LEU A 128 5.51 -5.84 -10.41
C LEU A 128 5.36 -7.23 -9.82
N PHE A 129 5.86 -8.25 -10.51
CA PHE A 129 5.84 -9.62 -10.00
C PHE A 129 6.67 -9.77 -8.73
N ALA A 130 7.83 -9.12 -8.65
CA ALA A 130 8.66 -9.11 -7.46
C ALA A 130 7.97 -8.42 -6.28
N MET A 131 7.35 -7.25 -6.50
CA MET A 131 6.55 -6.56 -5.47
C MET A 131 5.41 -7.45 -4.97
N PHE A 132 4.63 -8.02 -5.89
CA PHE A 132 3.52 -8.91 -5.54
C PHE A 132 4.00 -10.14 -4.78
N THR A 133 5.12 -10.74 -5.17
CA THR A 133 5.72 -11.89 -4.48
C THR A 133 6.08 -11.54 -3.04
N VAL A 134 6.76 -10.41 -2.80
CA VAL A 134 7.12 -9.98 -1.43
C VAL A 134 5.88 -9.72 -0.59
N TYR A 135 4.85 -9.10 -1.17
CA TYR A 135 3.57 -8.88 -0.50
C TYR A 135 2.91 -10.21 -0.09
N VAL A 136 2.76 -11.15 -1.02
CA VAL A 136 2.16 -12.47 -0.76
C VAL A 136 2.95 -13.25 0.28
N MET A 137 4.30 -13.22 0.22
CA MET A 137 5.13 -13.87 1.24
C MET A 137 4.84 -13.32 2.63
N GLN A 138 4.74 -12.01 2.79
CA GLN A 138 4.46 -11.39 4.08
C GLN A 138 3.05 -11.74 4.58
N PHE A 139 2.02 -11.54 3.76
CA PHE A 139 0.64 -11.58 4.24
C PHE A 139 -0.01 -12.97 4.20
N SER A 140 0.45 -13.88 3.32
CA SER A 140 -0.11 -15.23 3.23
C SER A 140 0.75 -16.31 3.91
N TYR A 141 2.05 -16.06 4.10
CA TYR A 141 2.95 -17.07 4.66
C TYR A 141 3.53 -16.68 6.02
N PHE A 142 3.94 -15.42 6.21
CA PHE A 142 4.64 -15.02 7.43
C PHE A 142 3.68 -14.63 8.56
N ILE A 143 2.55 -13.99 8.26
CA ILE A 143 1.60 -13.53 9.28
C ILE A 143 0.89 -14.73 9.94
N ASP A 144 0.74 -14.63 11.26
CA ASP A 144 -0.08 -15.52 12.07
C ASP A 144 -1.52 -14.97 12.13
N GLU A 145 -2.38 -15.54 11.31
CA GLU A 145 -3.80 -15.15 11.23
C GLU A 145 -4.58 -15.41 12.52
N HIS A 146 -4.11 -16.37 13.33
CA HIS A 146 -4.79 -16.80 14.56
C HIS A 146 -4.29 -16.05 15.80
N LYS A 147 -3.37 -15.10 15.64
CA LYS A 147 -2.87 -14.33 16.76
C LYS A 147 -4.00 -13.51 17.41
N ALA A 148 -4.51 -14.04 18.52
CA ALA A 148 -5.61 -13.45 19.27
C ALA A 148 -5.28 -12.03 19.78
N GLN A 149 -6.32 -11.18 19.91
CA GLN A 149 -6.28 -9.85 20.55
C GLN A 149 -5.65 -8.71 19.75
N ASN A 150 -5.62 -8.77 18.43
CA ASN A 150 -5.13 -7.65 17.62
C ASN A 150 -6.27 -6.70 17.21
N SER A 151 -6.02 -5.41 17.37
CA SER A 151 -6.96 -4.37 16.93
C SER A 151 -7.05 -4.24 15.40
N GLY A 152 -6.16 -4.90 14.65
CA GLY A 152 -6.06 -4.78 13.20
C GLY A 152 -5.63 -3.38 12.72
N ALA A 153 -5.29 -2.47 13.64
CA ALA A 153 -4.94 -1.09 13.29
C ALA A 153 -3.67 -1.02 12.46
N LEU A 154 -2.58 -1.66 12.92
CA LEU A 154 -1.31 -1.60 12.20
C LEU A 154 -1.40 -2.21 10.79
N PRO A 155 -1.97 -3.40 10.55
CA PRO A 155 -2.21 -3.90 9.20
C PRO A 155 -3.05 -2.94 8.35
N SER A 156 -4.14 -2.38 8.89
CA SER A 156 -4.97 -1.43 8.15
C SER A 156 -4.20 -0.17 7.74
N TYR A 157 -3.41 0.42 8.64
CA TYR A 157 -2.64 1.64 8.34
C TYR A 157 -1.43 1.37 7.44
N SER A 158 -0.73 0.26 7.63
CA SER A 158 0.41 -0.10 6.79
C SER A 158 0.00 -0.39 5.34
N HIS A 159 -1.25 -0.86 5.11
CA HIS A 159 -1.76 -1.05 3.76
C HIS A 159 -1.93 0.26 2.99
N TYR A 160 -2.16 1.40 3.65
CA TYR A 160 -2.11 2.68 2.94
C TYR A 160 -0.72 2.95 2.38
N ALA A 161 0.35 2.64 3.13
CA ALA A 161 1.71 2.75 2.60
C ALA A 161 1.93 1.77 1.43
N VAL A 162 1.44 0.53 1.54
CA VAL A 162 1.50 -0.46 0.45
C VAL A 162 0.82 0.09 -0.81
N LEU A 163 -0.42 0.60 -0.70
CA LEU A 163 -1.19 1.11 -1.83
C LEU A 163 -0.57 2.37 -2.43
N ILE A 164 -0.12 3.31 -1.59
CA ILE A 164 0.60 4.52 -2.03
C ILE A 164 1.89 4.12 -2.75
N GLY A 165 2.63 3.15 -2.22
CA GLY A 165 3.85 2.65 -2.85
C GLY A 165 3.58 2.04 -4.23
N ILE A 166 2.53 1.24 -4.39
CA ILE A 166 2.10 0.69 -5.68
C ILE A 166 1.74 1.84 -6.64
N ALA A 167 0.89 2.79 -6.20
CA ALA A 167 0.45 3.91 -7.04
C ALA A 167 1.63 4.78 -7.51
N LEU A 168 2.56 5.15 -6.61
CA LEU A 168 3.75 5.92 -6.97
C LEU A 168 4.64 5.17 -7.98
N THR A 169 4.81 3.86 -7.78
CA THR A 169 5.55 3.00 -8.70
C THR A 169 4.87 2.98 -10.08
N THR A 170 3.54 2.81 -10.13
CA THR A 170 2.76 2.82 -11.37
C THR A 170 2.92 4.12 -12.14
N VAL A 171 2.77 5.27 -11.47
CA VAL A 171 2.95 6.59 -12.10
C VAL A 171 4.38 6.78 -12.61
N ALA A 172 5.38 6.36 -11.83
CA ALA A 172 6.77 6.45 -12.24
C ALA A 172 7.07 5.58 -13.48
N LEU A 173 6.51 4.37 -13.54
CA LEU A 173 6.59 3.49 -14.70
C LEU A 173 5.93 4.16 -15.92
N ALA A 174 4.73 4.72 -15.79
CA ALA A 174 4.05 5.42 -16.87
C ALA A 174 4.89 6.60 -17.40
N TRP A 175 5.53 7.38 -16.53
CA TRP A 175 6.42 8.47 -16.94
C TRP A 175 7.67 7.98 -17.67
N LEU A 176 8.27 6.88 -17.20
CA LEU A 176 9.42 6.26 -17.86
C LEU A 176 9.09 5.70 -19.24
N HIS A 177 7.84 5.29 -19.45
CA HIS A 177 7.37 4.85 -20.78
C HIS A 177 7.16 6.01 -21.75
N GLN A 178 6.60 7.13 -21.28
CA GLN A 178 6.26 8.27 -22.12
C GLN A 178 7.47 9.10 -22.56
N ASN A 179 8.59 9.00 -21.84
CA ASN A 179 9.78 9.82 -22.06
C ASN A 179 10.93 8.99 -22.63
N SER A 180 11.62 9.52 -23.62
CA SER A 180 12.82 8.89 -24.20
C SER A 180 14.02 8.89 -23.25
N THR A 181 14.01 9.76 -22.23
CA THR A 181 15.04 9.86 -21.20
C THR A 181 14.39 9.79 -19.82
N ALA A 182 14.99 9.02 -18.90
CA ALA A 182 14.56 8.99 -17.51
C ALA A 182 14.91 10.33 -16.84
N THR A 183 13.89 11.05 -16.35
CA THR A 183 14.12 12.23 -15.55
C THR A 183 14.53 11.85 -14.12
N ALA A 184 15.31 12.72 -13.44
CA ALA A 184 15.65 12.52 -12.04
C ALA A 184 14.39 12.40 -11.14
N GLU A 185 13.30 13.03 -11.56
CA GLU A 185 12.02 12.97 -10.87
C GLU A 185 11.33 11.61 -11.01
N SER A 186 11.28 11.05 -12.23
CA SER A 186 10.70 9.73 -12.46
C SER A 186 11.48 8.63 -11.74
N VAL A 187 12.82 8.72 -11.72
CA VAL A 187 13.67 7.78 -10.98
C VAL A 187 13.45 7.90 -9.47
N ARG A 188 13.44 9.13 -8.93
CA ARG A 188 13.18 9.36 -7.50
C ARG A 188 11.80 8.85 -7.10
N MET A 189 10.79 9.10 -7.94
CA MET A 189 9.42 8.64 -7.68
C MET A 189 9.31 7.12 -7.70
N LEU A 190 10.00 6.43 -8.62
CA LEU A 190 10.06 4.97 -8.66
C LEU A 190 10.63 4.40 -7.37
N TRP A 191 11.80 4.88 -6.94
CA TRP A 191 12.46 4.37 -5.73
C TRP A 191 11.76 4.79 -4.45
N LEU A 192 11.13 5.97 -4.41
CA LEU A 192 10.25 6.38 -3.31
C LEU A 192 9.04 5.44 -3.20
N GLY A 193 8.38 5.14 -4.33
CA GLY A 193 7.24 4.23 -4.38
C GLY A 193 7.60 2.84 -3.87
N LEU A 194 8.71 2.26 -4.37
CA LEU A 194 9.24 0.99 -3.89
C LEU A 194 9.59 1.04 -2.39
N GLY A 195 10.23 2.11 -1.92
CA GLY A 195 10.59 2.27 -0.52
C GLY A 195 9.37 2.32 0.40
N VAL A 196 8.36 3.11 0.04
CA VAL A 196 7.09 3.21 0.78
C VAL A 196 6.36 1.87 0.79
N PHE A 197 6.34 1.15 -0.33
CA PHE A 197 5.78 -0.19 -0.43
C PHE A 197 6.47 -1.17 0.52
N TYR A 198 7.81 -1.30 0.45
CA TYR A 198 8.56 -2.23 1.29
C TYR A 198 8.47 -1.88 2.78
N LEU A 199 8.45 -0.60 3.14
CA LEU A 199 8.23 -0.16 4.53
C LEU A 199 6.83 -0.54 5.01
N GLY A 200 5.80 -0.36 4.18
CA GLY A 200 4.42 -0.78 4.48
C GLY A 200 4.32 -2.28 4.72
N VAL A 201 4.97 -3.10 3.89
CA VAL A 201 5.02 -4.56 4.07
C VAL A 201 5.78 -4.94 5.34
N ALA A 202 6.97 -4.37 5.56
CA ALA A 202 7.83 -4.66 6.71
C ALA A 202 7.22 -4.26 8.05
N ALA A 203 6.38 -3.22 8.09
CA ALA A 203 5.68 -2.77 9.30
C ALA A 203 4.81 -3.88 9.92
N ASN A 204 4.43 -4.91 9.16
CA ASN A 204 3.60 -6.02 9.65
C ASN A 204 4.37 -7.17 10.30
N THR A 205 5.69 -7.10 10.38
CA THR A 205 6.53 -8.12 11.04
C THR A 205 6.12 -8.48 12.48
N PRO A 206 5.60 -7.56 13.32
CA PRO A 206 5.13 -7.93 14.65
C PRO A 206 4.02 -8.99 14.67
N TYR A 207 3.33 -9.17 13.54
CA TYR A 207 2.26 -10.17 13.39
C TYR A 207 2.77 -11.50 12.83
N ASN A 208 4.06 -11.62 12.54
CA ASN A 208 4.62 -12.85 11.99
C ASN A 208 4.52 -14.01 12.97
N LYS A 209 4.43 -15.22 12.43
CA LYS A 209 4.55 -16.50 13.13
C LYS A 209 5.87 -16.54 13.91
N PRO A 210 5.95 -17.31 15.00
CA PRO A 210 7.16 -17.37 15.82
C PRO A 210 8.45 -17.65 15.03
N GLU A 211 8.39 -18.55 14.05
CA GLU A 211 9.50 -18.94 13.18
C GLU A 211 9.97 -17.80 12.25
N HIS A 212 9.08 -16.85 11.92
CA HIS A 212 9.36 -15.70 11.05
C HIS A 212 9.55 -14.37 11.81
N ARG A 213 9.60 -14.41 13.14
CA ARG A 213 9.53 -13.21 14.00
C ARG A 213 10.77 -12.32 13.97
N ARG A 214 11.93 -12.87 13.61
CA ARG A 214 13.21 -12.14 13.62
C ARG A 214 13.96 -12.28 12.28
N PRO A 215 13.45 -11.70 11.20
CA PRO A 215 14.09 -11.79 9.90
C PRO A 215 15.23 -10.76 9.72
N GLN A 216 16.04 -10.48 10.76
CA GLN A 216 17.06 -9.42 10.74
C GLN A 216 18.03 -9.57 9.57
N ARG A 217 18.51 -10.79 9.30
CA ARG A 217 19.41 -11.05 8.18
C ARG A 217 18.76 -10.78 6.82
N LEU A 218 17.47 -11.14 6.70
CA LEU A 218 16.68 -10.86 5.50
C LEU A 218 16.53 -9.34 5.32
N TRP A 219 16.20 -8.61 6.38
CA TRP A 219 16.03 -7.17 6.32
C TRP A 219 17.31 -6.42 5.98
N ILE A 220 18.43 -6.80 6.60
CA ILE A 220 19.74 -6.20 6.28
C ILE A 220 20.04 -6.43 4.80
N PHE A 221 19.86 -7.64 4.30
CA PHE A 221 20.08 -7.98 2.90
C PHE A 221 19.17 -7.18 1.95
N GLN A 222 17.87 -7.14 2.24
CA GLN A 222 16.90 -6.40 1.43
C GLN A 222 17.19 -4.90 1.43
N THR A 223 17.47 -4.31 2.60
CA THR A 223 17.81 -2.88 2.71
C THR A 223 19.10 -2.57 1.98
N THR A 224 20.12 -3.43 2.09
CA THR A 224 21.38 -3.25 1.38
C THR A 224 21.16 -3.27 -0.14
N LEU A 225 20.41 -4.25 -0.65
CA LEU A 225 20.06 -4.31 -2.08
C LEU A 225 19.27 -3.07 -2.52
N PHE A 226 18.32 -2.63 -1.71
CA PHE A 226 17.52 -1.45 -2.01
C PHE A 226 18.39 -0.20 -2.11
N VAL A 227 19.27 0.04 -1.14
CA VAL A 227 20.19 1.20 -1.14
C VAL A 227 21.17 1.14 -2.32
N ILE A 228 21.73 -0.04 -2.61
CA ILE A 228 22.60 -0.23 -3.78
C ILE A 228 21.83 0.06 -5.06
N GLY A 229 20.62 -0.48 -5.22
CA GLY A 229 19.81 -0.29 -6.41
C GLY A 229 19.44 1.20 -6.62
N ALA A 230 19.01 1.88 -5.56
CA ALA A 230 18.70 3.31 -5.61
C ALA A 230 19.96 4.15 -5.96
N GLY A 231 21.11 3.81 -5.37
CA GLY A 231 22.38 4.45 -5.66
C GLY A 231 22.84 4.23 -7.11
N LEU A 232 22.72 3.01 -7.62
CA LEU A 232 23.01 2.72 -9.02
C LEU A 232 22.08 3.48 -9.96
N ALA A 233 20.79 3.52 -9.69
CA ALA A 233 19.82 4.26 -10.49
C ALA A 233 20.10 5.77 -10.52
N ALA A 234 20.76 6.32 -9.51
CA ALA A 234 21.14 7.73 -9.45
C ALA A 234 22.40 8.08 -10.29
N VAL A 235 23.29 7.10 -10.54
CA VAL A 235 24.57 7.32 -11.24
C VAL A 235 24.62 6.71 -12.64
N LEU A 236 23.74 5.76 -12.95
CA LEU A 236 23.68 5.14 -14.26
C LEU A 236 23.13 6.10 -15.33
N PRO A 237 23.41 5.83 -16.63
CA PRO A 237 22.84 6.63 -17.72
C PRO A 237 21.33 6.77 -17.59
N PRO A 238 20.75 7.96 -17.85
CA PRO A 238 19.33 8.23 -17.70
C PRO A 238 18.49 7.65 -18.87
N GLN A 239 18.75 6.40 -19.21
CA GLN A 239 17.99 5.65 -20.21
C GLN A 239 16.93 4.82 -19.48
N PRO A 240 15.64 4.92 -19.86
CA PRO A 240 14.56 4.19 -19.18
C PRO A 240 14.83 2.69 -19.05
N LEU A 241 15.34 2.06 -20.12
CA LEU A 241 15.64 0.63 -20.12
C LEU A 241 16.72 0.26 -19.08
N VAL A 242 17.78 1.08 -18.93
CA VAL A 242 18.83 0.85 -17.93
C VAL A 242 18.28 0.96 -16.52
N ILE A 243 17.49 2.00 -16.25
CA ILE A 243 16.85 2.21 -14.94
C ILE A 243 15.88 1.08 -14.61
N LEU A 244 15.00 0.71 -15.54
CA LEU A 244 14.02 -0.36 -15.36
C LEU A 244 14.71 -1.72 -15.16
N THR A 245 15.75 -2.03 -15.93
CA THR A 245 16.49 -3.30 -15.78
C THR A 245 17.22 -3.39 -14.45
N THR A 246 17.88 -2.31 -14.03
CA THR A 246 18.55 -2.26 -12.72
C THR A 246 17.53 -2.43 -11.59
N THR A 247 16.40 -1.73 -11.66
CA THR A 247 15.31 -1.84 -10.68
C THR A 247 14.72 -3.26 -10.66
N ALA A 248 14.50 -3.86 -11.82
CA ALA A 248 13.98 -5.22 -11.95
C ALA A 248 14.93 -6.26 -11.32
N LEU A 249 16.23 -6.16 -11.58
CA LEU A 249 17.22 -7.07 -10.99
C LEU A 249 17.24 -6.96 -9.46
N MET A 250 17.19 -5.73 -8.92
CA MET A 250 17.20 -5.51 -7.47
C MET A 250 15.91 -5.99 -6.80
N THR A 251 14.76 -5.67 -7.37
CA THR A 251 13.46 -6.11 -6.83
C THR A 251 13.30 -7.64 -6.93
N ALA A 252 13.76 -8.26 -8.02
CA ALA A 252 13.77 -9.71 -8.17
C ALA A 252 14.69 -10.38 -7.13
N ALA A 253 15.88 -9.83 -6.87
CA ALA A 253 16.78 -10.34 -5.85
C ALA A 253 16.16 -10.25 -4.44
N ILE A 254 15.44 -9.15 -4.12
CA ILE A 254 14.70 -8.99 -2.87
C ILE A 254 13.60 -10.06 -2.76
N ALA A 255 12.82 -10.27 -3.83
CA ALA A 255 11.76 -11.28 -3.85
C ALA A 255 12.31 -12.71 -3.70
N MET A 256 13.36 -13.04 -4.42
CA MET A 256 14.05 -14.35 -4.31
C MET A 256 14.60 -14.60 -2.91
N ALA A 257 15.20 -13.60 -2.28
CA ALA A 257 15.68 -13.71 -0.90
C ALA A 257 14.52 -13.96 0.08
N THR A 258 13.36 -13.31 -0.13
CA THR A 258 12.16 -13.52 0.69
C THR A 258 11.63 -14.94 0.56
N VAL A 259 11.51 -15.45 -0.67
CA VAL A 259 11.08 -16.83 -0.94
C VAL A 259 12.07 -17.85 -0.39
N TYR A 260 13.36 -17.61 -0.55
CA TYR A 260 14.41 -18.48 0.00
C TYR A 260 14.35 -18.54 1.54
N PHE A 261 14.16 -17.39 2.20
CA PHE A 261 14.00 -17.31 3.65
C PHE A 261 12.81 -18.14 4.12
N GLU A 262 11.65 -18.05 3.45
CA GLU A 262 10.48 -18.86 3.77
C GLU A 262 10.76 -20.35 3.64
N ARG A 263 11.30 -20.78 2.50
CA ARG A 263 11.63 -22.20 2.25
C ARG A 263 12.55 -22.77 3.31
N ARG A 264 13.61 -22.03 3.65
CA ARG A 264 14.58 -22.45 4.68
C ARG A 264 13.94 -22.54 6.06
N THR A 265 13.12 -21.55 6.44
CA THR A 265 12.43 -21.54 7.74
C THR A 265 11.48 -22.72 7.86
N ARG A 266 10.73 -23.02 6.81
CA ARG A 266 9.81 -24.17 6.78
C ARG A 266 10.55 -25.52 6.90
N GLN A 267 11.68 -25.69 6.23
CA GLN A 267 12.49 -26.89 6.35
C GLN A 267 12.99 -27.11 7.79
N LEU A 268 13.47 -26.06 8.44
CA LEU A 268 13.93 -26.13 9.83
C LEU A 268 12.81 -26.45 10.82
N SER A 269 11.59 -26.00 10.57
CA SER A 269 10.44 -26.31 11.43
C SER A 269 9.91 -27.74 11.28
N GLN A 270 10.23 -28.42 10.18
CA GLN A 270 9.83 -29.83 9.94
C GLN A 270 10.87 -30.84 10.50
N THR A 271 12.07 -30.40 10.80
CA THR A 271 13.16 -31.23 11.34
C THR A 271 13.29 -31.18 12.85
N ASN A 272 12.57 -30.30 13.52
CA ASN A 272 12.45 -30.20 14.99
C ASN A 272 11.09 -30.71 15.47
#